data_57c9235c511870642afcab6bf7db9eb7
#
_entry.id   57c9235c511870642afcab6bf7db9eb7
#
_cell.length_a   1.000
_cell.length_b   1.000
_cell.length_c   1.000
_cell.angle_alpha   90.00
_cell.angle_beta   90.00
_cell.angle_gamma   90.00
#
_symmetry.space_group_name_H-M   'P 1'
#
loop_
_entity.id
_entity.type
_entity.pdbx_description
1 polymer ?
#
loop_
_entity_poly.entity_id
_entity_poly.type
_entity_poly.pdbx_seq_one_letter_code
_entity_poly.pdbx_strand_id
1 'polypeptide(L)'
;MLGGFAVLCATVLVFAHYPLPWDPEDPLELPWIYLLGVWLSILLAIGFISVYAWQLTEEGRQLAKALAATELVLAREQALSQLDGLAAAAAHELGTPLSTISVIAKELERAIEPNSPHAEDVKLLQEQSQRCRAILAKLNELPSSEPFDSVPLSALIEEVVAPHRNFGVSINVDMPPAAPVGARNPAILYGLGNLVENAVDFAHERVEVTADWTSDDVAVVISDDGPGFAPEILDRIGEPYVRSSKRRRMNIGGETTGLGLGFFIAKTLLERSGATLDFENRVFPDRGAVVKVRWGRSDFERPLGFAAS
;
A
#
# COMPACT_ATOMS: atom_id res chain seq x y z
N MET A 1 11.68 -9.05 -34.10
CA MET A 1 11.84 -8.57 -35.48
C MET A 1 12.92 -7.50 -35.65
N LEU A 2 12.98 -6.45 -34.82
CA LEU A 2 14.01 -5.39 -34.92
C LEU A 2 15.47 -5.93 -34.83
N GLY A 3 15.76 -6.86 -33.92
CA GLY A 3 17.10 -7.41 -33.77
C GLY A 3 17.59 -8.18 -34.99
N GLY A 4 16.73 -8.96 -35.64
CA GLY A 4 17.06 -9.67 -36.85
C GLY A 4 17.35 -8.71 -38.02
N PHE A 5 16.60 -7.63 -38.13
CA PHE A 5 16.82 -6.58 -39.15
C PHE A 5 18.16 -5.86 -38.93
N ALA A 6 18.48 -5.51 -37.66
CA ALA A 6 19.75 -4.88 -37.31
C ALA A 6 20.96 -5.78 -37.62
N VAL A 7 20.88 -7.10 -37.35
CA VAL A 7 21.91 -8.08 -37.70
C VAL A 7 22.07 -8.17 -39.21
N LEU A 8 20.99 -8.20 -39.96
CA LEU A 8 21.01 -8.24 -41.41
C LEU A 8 21.66 -6.98 -42.00
N CYS A 9 21.29 -5.79 -41.50
CA CYS A 9 21.92 -4.53 -41.89
C CYS A 9 23.41 -4.49 -41.58
N ALA A 10 23.83 -4.94 -40.40
CA ALA A 10 25.22 -5.01 -40.01
C ALA A 10 26.02 -5.97 -40.90
N THR A 11 25.43 -7.11 -41.28
CA THR A 11 26.05 -8.08 -42.16
C THR A 11 26.23 -7.52 -43.60
N VAL A 12 25.19 -6.90 -44.12
CA VAL A 12 25.24 -6.24 -45.44
C VAL A 12 26.27 -5.11 -45.46
N LEU A 13 26.29 -4.28 -44.41
CA LEU A 13 27.19 -3.15 -44.32
C LEU A 13 28.67 -3.57 -44.25
N VAL A 14 28.99 -4.69 -43.61
CA VAL A 14 30.37 -5.17 -43.50
C VAL A 14 30.83 -5.99 -44.71
N PHE A 15 29.98 -6.88 -45.25
CA PHE A 15 30.36 -7.81 -46.29
C PHE A 15 30.01 -7.41 -47.70
N ALA A 16 29.02 -6.50 -47.86
CA ALA A 16 28.59 -6.00 -49.17
C ALA A 16 28.91 -4.50 -49.32
N HIS A 17 29.94 -3.99 -48.65
CA HIS A 17 30.35 -2.60 -48.82
C HIS A 17 30.93 -2.37 -50.21
N TYR A 18 30.51 -1.31 -50.87
CA TYR A 18 31.14 -0.80 -52.09
C TYR A 18 32.23 0.18 -51.66
N PRO A 19 33.52 -0.05 -52.07
CA PRO A 19 34.58 0.92 -51.82
C PRO A 19 34.20 2.26 -52.47
N LEU A 20 34.40 3.35 -51.75
CA LEU A 20 34.17 4.70 -52.29
C LEU A 20 35.14 4.89 -53.49
N PRO A 21 34.70 5.46 -54.61
CA PRO A 21 35.50 5.59 -55.81
C PRO A 21 36.50 6.76 -55.75
N TRP A 22 37.39 6.72 -54.74
CA TRP A 22 38.39 7.76 -54.58
C TRP A 22 39.63 7.51 -55.44
N ASP A 23 39.97 6.26 -55.66
CA ASP A 23 41.02 5.86 -56.54
C ASP A 23 40.66 4.52 -57.17
N PRO A 24 40.30 4.49 -58.48
CA PRO A 24 39.95 3.24 -59.18
C PRO A 24 41.15 2.31 -59.40
N GLU A 25 42.38 2.82 -59.29
CA GLU A 25 43.59 2.06 -59.54
C GLU A 25 44.11 1.32 -58.31
N ASP A 26 43.67 1.71 -57.07
CA ASP A 26 44.09 1.05 -55.82
C ASP A 26 42.90 0.78 -54.90
N PRO A 27 42.11 -0.28 -55.16
CA PRO A 27 40.97 -0.63 -54.34
C PRO A 27 41.45 -1.07 -52.95
N LEU A 28 40.93 -0.39 -51.91
CA LEU A 28 41.24 -0.66 -50.49
C LEU A 28 40.69 -2.06 -50.11
N GLU A 29 41.54 -3.09 -50.27
CA GLU A 29 41.19 -4.45 -49.86
C GLU A 29 41.46 -4.61 -48.35
N LEU A 30 40.39 -4.60 -47.52
CA LEU A 30 40.50 -4.85 -46.11
C LEU A 30 40.73 -6.37 -45.85
N PRO A 31 41.66 -6.77 -45.00
CA PRO A 31 41.85 -8.17 -44.60
C PRO A 31 40.56 -8.76 -44.04
N TRP A 32 40.21 -9.95 -44.45
CA TRP A 32 38.95 -10.60 -44.01
C TRP A 32 38.85 -10.75 -42.48
N ILE A 33 39.98 -10.93 -41.76
CA ILE A 33 40.05 -10.98 -40.29
C ILE A 33 39.62 -9.66 -39.67
N TYR A 34 39.98 -8.53 -40.28
CA TYR A 34 39.53 -7.19 -39.84
C TYR A 34 38.01 -7.01 -40.01
N LEU A 35 37.50 -7.40 -41.17
CA LEU A 35 36.05 -7.34 -41.45
C LEU A 35 35.28 -8.22 -40.45
N LEU A 36 35.75 -9.41 -40.18
CA LEU A 36 35.14 -10.32 -39.18
C LEU A 36 35.21 -9.74 -37.75
N GLY A 37 36.33 -9.10 -37.38
CA GLY A 37 36.43 -8.40 -36.08
C GLY A 37 35.46 -7.26 -35.93
N VAL A 38 35.30 -6.42 -36.97
CA VAL A 38 34.36 -5.33 -36.98
C VAL A 38 32.89 -5.85 -36.92
N TRP A 39 32.56 -6.88 -37.71
CA TRP A 39 31.26 -7.50 -37.69
C TRP A 39 30.90 -8.06 -36.32
N LEU A 40 31.82 -8.81 -35.69
CA LEU A 40 31.61 -9.39 -34.37
C LEU A 40 31.45 -8.32 -33.29
N SER A 41 32.23 -7.23 -33.35
CA SER A 41 32.10 -6.12 -32.41
C SER A 41 30.76 -5.39 -32.53
N ILE A 42 30.23 -5.18 -33.75
CA ILE A 42 28.90 -4.60 -33.98
C ILE A 42 27.81 -5.53 -33.45
N LEU A 43 27.90 -6.84 -33.68
CA LEU A 43 26.92 -7.79 -33.18
C LEU A 43 26.89 -7.83 -31.64
N LEU A 44 28.05 -7.82 -31.00
CA LEU A 44 28.14 -7.78 -29.55
C LEU A 44 27.56 -6.48 -28.99
N ALA A 45 27.86 -5.34 -29.64
CA ALA A 45 27.30 -4.04 -29.23
C ALA A 45 25.78 -4.01 -29.36
N ILE A 46 25.24 -4.48 -30.51
CA ILE A 46 23.78 -4.56 -30.70
C ILE A 46 23.13 -5.50 -29.69
N GLY A 47 23.74 -6.67 -29.44
CA GLY A 47 23.27 -7.63 -28.44
C GLY A 47 23.22 -7.03 -27.04
N PHE A 48 24.31 -6.39 -26.62
CA PHE A 48 24.40 -5.75 -25.31
C PHE A 48 23.37 -4.63 -25.15
N ILE A 49 23.28 -3.71 -26.14
CA ILE A 49 22.33 -2.62 -26.10
C ILE A 49 20.89 -3.14 -26.07
N SER A 50 20.58 -4.21 -26.84
CA SER A 50 19.23 -4.79 -26.89
C SER A 50 18.83 -5.41 -25.55
N VAL A 51 19.72 -6.16 -24.91
CA VAL A 51 19.48 -6.77 -23.59
C VAL A 51 19.31 -5.67 -22.54
N TYR A 52 20.19 -4.68 -22.55
CA TYR A 52 20.12 -3.57 -21.59
C TYR A 52 18.84 -2.74 -21.75
N ALA A 53 18.47 -2.40 -22.98
CA ALA A 53 17.22 -1.68 -23.25
C ALA A 53 15.97 -2.48 -22.84
N TRP A 54 15.99 -3.80 -23.05
CA TRP A 54 14.92 -4.68 -22.60
C TRP A 54 14.81 -4.71 -21.07
N GLN A 55 15.91 -4.85 -20.34
CA GLN A 55 15.94 -4.81 -18.88
C GLN A 55 15.39 -3.48 -18.35
N LEU A 56 15.90 -2.36 -18.86
CA LEU A 56 15.45 -1.03 -18.43
C LEU A 56 13.95 -0.80 -18.66
N THR A 57 13.46 -1.27 -19.82
CA THR A 57 12.02 -1.15 -20.14
C THR A 57 11.17 -2.01 -19.21
N GLU A 58 11.64 -3.23 -18.87
CA GLU A 58 10.92 -4.12 -17.97
C GLU A 58 10.89 -3.58 -16.54
N GLU A 59 12.01 -3.05 -16.03
CA GLU A 59 12.06 -2.39 -14.72
C GLU A 59 11.11 -1.18 -14.66
N GLY A 60 11.11 -0.35 -15.71
CA GLY A 60 10.19 0.78 -15.82
C GLY A 60 8.71 0.38 -15.82
N ARG A 61 8.37 -0.71 -16.52
CA ARG A 61 6.99 -1.25 -16.50
C ARG A 61 6.59 -1.78 -15.14
N GLN A 62 7.50 -2.44 -14.44
CA GLN A 62 7.23 -2.98 -13.11
C GLN A 62 7.00 -1.84 -12.11
N LEU A 63 7.84 -0.81 -12.13
CA LEU A 63 7.67 0.38 -11.29
C LEU A 63 6.34 1.09 -11.56
N ALA A 64 5.99 1.29 -12.83
CA ALA A 64 4.72 1.92 -13.20
C ALA A 64 3.50 1.12 -12.71
N LYS A 65 3.52 -0.22 -12.81
CA LYS A 65 2.45 -1.07 -12.27
C LYS A 65 2.35 -0.98 -10.76
N ALA A 66 3.48 -0.95 -10.06
CA ALA A 66 3.50 -0.83 -8.61
C ALA A 66 2.94 0.52 -8.13
N LEU A 67 3.33 1.62 -8.79
CA LEU A 67 2.78 2.95 -8.50
C LEU A 67 1.28 3.01 -8.76
N ALA A 68 0.80 2.49 -9.88
CA ALA A 68 -0.63 2.44 -10.18
C ALA A 68 -1.43 1.63 -9.14
N ALA A 69 -0.86 0.55 -8.63
CA ALA A 69 -1.49 -0.24 -7.55
C ALA A 69 -1.61 0.57 -6.24
N THR A 70 -0.58 1.33 -5.86
CA THR A 70 -0.63 2.19 -4.65
C THR A 70 -1.64 3.34 -4.81
N GLU A 71 -1.69 3.95 -5.98
CA GLU A 71 -2.67 5.02 -6.28
C GLU A 71 -4.10 4.51 -6.22
N LEU A 72 -4.35 3.30 -6.76
CA LEU A 72 -5.68 2.68 -6.71
C LEU A 72 -6.13 2.39 -5.27
N VAL A 73 -5.23 1.88 -4.42
CA VAL A 73 -5.52 1.63 -3.00
C VAL A 73 -5.87 2.93 -2.29
N LEU A 74 -5.06 3.98 -2.47
CA LEU A 74 -5.32 5.29 -1.87
C LEU A 74 -6.63 5.92 -2.35
N ALA A 75 -6.90 5.85 -3.67
CA ALA A 75 -8.13 6.39 -4.24
C ALA A 75 -9.37 5.66 -3.70
N ARG A 76 -9.30 4.32 -3.55
CA ARG A 76 -10.37 3.52 -2.97
C ARG A 76 -10.63 3.90 -1.51
N GLU A 77 -9.57 4.06 -0.72
CA GLU A 77 -9.69 4.44 0.68
C GLU A 77 -10.26 5.85 0.86
N GLN A 78 -9.79 6.80 0.06
CA GLN A 78 -10.36 8.14 0.05
C GLN A 78 -11.84 8.14 -0.31
N ALA A 79 -12.25 7.32 -1.29
CA ALA A 79 -13.65 7.20 -1.66
C ALA A 79 -14.49 6.59 -0.53
N LEU A 80 -14.00 5.56 0.15
CA LEU A 80 -14.67 4.96 1.31
C LEU A 80 -14.80 5.97 2.46
N SER A 81 -13.73 6.68 2.79
CA SER A 81 -13.74 7.71 3.84
C SER A 81 -14.71 8.86 3.54
N GLN A 82 -14.85 9.27 2.26
CA GLN A 82 -15.86 10.26 1.87
C GLN A 82 -17.28 9.74 2.01
N LEU A 83 -17.51 8.46 1.70
CA LEU A 83 -18.83 7.82 1.87
C LEU A 83 -19.21 7.72 3.35
N ASP A 84 -18.26 7.39 4.21
CA ASP A 84 -18.46 7.32 5.66
C ASP A 84 -18.83 8.70 6.24
N GLY A 85 -18.11 9.76 5.85
CA GLY A 85 -18.43 11.13 6.24
C GLY A 85 -19.81 11.58 5.77
N LEU A 86 -20.20 11.25 4.54
CA LEU A 86 -21.53 11.54 4.01
C LEU A 86 -22.62 10.76 4.76
N ALA A 87 -22.38 9.49 5.10
CA ALA A 87 -23.32 8.66 5.84
C ALA A 87 -23.54 9.21 7.26
N ALA A 88 -22.47 9.61 7.95
CA ALA A 88 -22.55 10.22 9.27
C ALA A 88 -23.31 11.56 9.26
N ALA A 89 -23.00 12.43 8.31
CA ALA A 89 -23.71 13.70 8.14
C ALA A 89 -25.20 13.49 7.84
N ALA A 90 -25.51 12.57 6.90
CA ALA A 90 -26.88 12.23 6.56
C ALA A 90 -27.65 11.65 7.76
N ALA A 91 -27.02 10.78 8.56
CA ALA A 91 -27.64 10.21 9.75
C ALA A 91 -27.92 11.28 10.82
N HIS A 92 -27.04 12.27 10.96
CA HIS A 92 -27.24 13.40 11.88
C HIS A 92 -28.40 14.31 11.39
N GLU A 93 -28.38 14.72 10.13
CA GLU A 93 -29.40 15.60 9.53
C GLU A 93 -30.77 14.93 9.45
N LEU A 94 -30.85 13.61 9.23
CA LEU A 94 -32.12 12.87 9.21
C LEU A 94 -32.57 12.45 10.62
N GLY A 95 -31.68 12.30 11.56
CA GLY A 95 -31.98 11.93 12.94
C GLY A 95 -32.84 12.98 13.66
N THR A 96 -32.61 14.27 13.39
CA THR A 96 -33.35 15.40 13.99
C THR A 96 -34.83 15.41 13.58
N PRO A 97 -35.19 15.39 12.28
CA PRO A 97 -36.62 15.37 11.87
C PRO A 97 -37.33 14.08 12.28
N LEU A 98 -36.63 12.92 12.24
CA LEU A 98 -37.21 11.65 12.70
C LEU A 98 -37.45 11.65 14.21
N SER A 99 -36.63 12.34 15.00
CA SER A 99 -36.89 12.55 16.42
C SER A 99 -38.16 13.34 16.66
N THR A 100 -38.38 14.41 15.90
CA THR A 100 -39.58 15.25 15.96
C THR A 100 -40.81 14.45 15.56
N ILE A 101 -40.74 13.67 14.47
CA ILE A 101 -41.85 12.82 14.02
C ILE A 101 -42.20 11.77 15.10
N SER A 102 -41.21 11.16 15.72
CA SER A 102 -41.41 10.17 16.79
C SER A 102 -42.07 10.77 18.02
N VAL A 103 -41.73 12.01 18.40
CA VAL A 103 -42.35 12.73 19.52
C VAL A 103 -43.82 13.04 19.20
N ILE A 104 -44.10 13.59 18.01
CA ILE A 104 -45.47 13.91 17.58
C ILE A 104 -46.31 12.63 17.48
N ALA A 105 -45.79 11.55 16.92
CA ALA A 105 -46.49 10.27 16.82
C ALA A 105 -46.87 9.72 18.22
N LYS A 106 -45.95 9.85 19.19
CA LYS A 106 -46.19 9.44 20.58
C LYS A 106 -47.21 10.30 21.30
N GLU A 107 -47.26 11.59 20.99
CA GLU A 107 -48.29 12.50 21.53
C GLU A 107 -49.67 12.20 20.93
N LEU A 108 -49.74 11.93 19.61
CA LEU A 108 -50.95 11.50 18.92
C LEU A 108 -51.48 10.17 19.45
N GLU A 109 -50.63 9.19 19.69
CA GLU A 109 -50.99 7.90 20.29
C GLU A 109 -51.65 8.07 21.67
N ARG A 110 -51.19 9.05 22.46
CA ARG A 110 -51.76 9.35 23.79
C ARG A 110 -53.07 10.14 23.72
N ALA A 111 -53.25 10.93 22.64
CA ALA A 111 -54.44 11.79 22.48
C ALA A 111 -55.61 11.09 21.77
N ILE A 112 -55.35 10.02 21.04
CA ILE A 112 -56.37 9.29 20.27
C ILE A 112 -56.98 8.19 21.14
N GLU A 113 -58.32 8.10 21.12
CA GLU A 113 -59.06 7.02 21.81
C GLU A 113 -58.69 5.64 21.20
N PRO A 114 -58.56 4.58 22.02
CA PRO A 114 -58.14 3.24 21.58
C PRO A 114 -59.01 2.64 20.47
N ASN A 115 -60.26 3.05 20.35
CA ASN A 115 -61.23 2.57 19.35
C ASN A 115 -61.35 3.52 18.13
N SER A 116 -60.51 4.52 18.02
CA SER A 116 -60.48 5.43 16.86
C SER A 116 -60.00 4.68 15.59
N PRO A 117 -60.62 4.95 14.41
CA PRO A 117 -60.16 4.40 13.15
C PRO A 117 -58.72 4.82 12.79
N HIS A 118 -58.17 5.84 13.46
CA HIS A 118 -56.77 6.33 13.24
C HIS A 118 -55.78 5.78 14.24
N ALA A 119 -56.18 4.96 15.23
CA ALA A 119 -55.25 4.42 16.22
C ALA A 119 -54.22 3.48 15.63
N GLU A 120 -54.61 2.64 14.65
CA GLU A 120 -53.67 1.76 13.92
C GLU A 120 -52.68 2.55 13.05
N ASP A 121 -53.13 3.61 12.38
CA ASP A 121 -52.26 4.45 11.54
C ASP A 121 -51.16 5.13 12.36
N VAL A 122 -51.51 5.66 13.54
CA VAL A 122 -50.55 6.30 14.45
C VAL A 122 -49.53 5.29 14.98
N LYS A 123 -49.97 4.10 15.33
CA LYS A 123 -49.07 3.02 15.76
C LYS A 123 -48.10 2.61 14.65
N LEU A 124 -48.58 2.46 13.42
CA LEU A 124 -47.78 2.16 12.26
C LEU A 124 -46.75 3.28 11.99
N LEU A 125 -47.11 4.51 12.10
CA LEU A 125 -46.23 5.68 11.94
C LEU A 125 -45.11 5.68 12.97
N GLN A 126 -45.43 5.32 14.23
CA GLN A 126 -44.42 5.19 15.28
C GLN A 126 -43.45 4.03 15.01
N GLU A 127 -43.96 2.87 14.60
CA GLU A 127 -43.13 1.70 14.25
C GLU A 127 -42.18 2.01 13.08
N GLN A 128 -42.69 2.69 12.02
CA GLN A 128 -41.85 3.09 10.89
C GLN A 128 -40.81 4.14 11.26
N SER A 129 -41.17 5.12 12.10
CA SER A 129 -40.20 6.10 12.60
C SER A 129 -39.09 5.44 13.42
N GLN A 130 -39.41 4.50 14.30
CA GLN A 130 -38.42 3.71 15.04
C GLN A 130 -37.53 2.86 14.13
N ARG A 131 -38.11 2.25 13.09
CA ARG A 131 -37.37 1.46 12.11
C ARG A 131 -36.37 2.32 11.33
N CYS A 132 -36.76 3.51 10.88
CA CYS A 132 -35.88 4.46 10.22
C CYS A 132 -34.74 4.89 11.14
N ARG A 133 -35.00 5.14 12.42
CA ARG A 133 -33.94 5.45 13.41
C ARG A 133 -32.97 4.29 13.61
N ALA A 134 -33.48 3.07 13.67
CA ALA A 134 -32.62 1.88 13.79
C ALA A 134 -31.70 1.68 12.55
N ILE A 135 -32.21 1.99 11.36
CA ILE A 135 -31.41 1.94 10.12
C ILE A 135 -30.32 3.03 10.14
N LEU A 136 -30.68 4.25 10.55
CA LEU A 136 -29.71 5.34 10.68
C LEU A 136 -28.68 5.10 11.77
N ALA A 137 -29.07 4.47 12.89
CA ALA A 137 -28.13 4.07 13.94
C ALA A 137 -27.13 3.04 13.43
N LYS A 138 -27.57 2.05 12.63
CA LYS A 138 -26.66 1.09 11.97
C LYS A 138 -25.71 1.74 10.97
N LEU A 139 -26.11 2.80 10.28
CA LEU A 139 -25.22 3.59 9.42
C LEU A 139 -24.19 4.39 10.23
N ASN A 140 -24.54 4.82 11.45
CA ASN A 140 -23.61 5.47 12.37
C ASN A 140 -22.71 4.50 13.15
N GLU A 141 -23.09 3.22 13.23
CA GLU A 141 -22.26 2.15 13.83
C GLU A 141 -21.20 1.60 12.85
N LEU A 142 -21.32 1.90 11.55
CA LEU A 142 -20.16 1.83 10.67
C LEU A 142 -19.15 2.84 11.20
N PRO A 143 -17.88 2.46 11.43
CA PRO A 143 -16.92 3.35 12.06
C PRO A 143 -16.85 4.64 11.25
N SER A 144 -17.55 5.65 11.74
CA SER A 144 -17.53 7.01 11.21
C SER A 144 -16.21 7.64 11.61
N SER A 145 -15.18 7.26 10.88
CA SER A 145 -13.93 7.98 10.95
C SER A 145 -14.09 9.20 10.06
N GLU A 146 -14.39 10.33 10.67
CA GLU A 146 -14.22 11.59 9.96
C GLU A 146 -12.78 11.63 9.43
N PRO A 147 -12.56 12.01 8.14
CA PRO A 147 -11.21 12.08 7.56
C PRO A 147 -10.28 13.05 8.30
N PHE A 148 -10.81 13.81 9.24
CA PHE A 148 -10.15 14.82 10.05
C PHE A 148 -10.06 14.44 11.53
N ASP A 149 -10.51 13.25 11.93
CA ASP A 149 -10.41 12.83 13.31
C ASP A 149 -8.95 12.69 13.73
N SER A 150 -8.60 13.43 14.76
CA SER A 150 -7.33 13.28 15.45
C SER A 150 -7.40 12.04 16.32
N VAL A 151 -6.60 11.05 16.05
CA VAL A 151 -6.62 9.74 16.71
C VAL A 151 -5.29 9.52 17.42
N PRO A 152 -5.30 9.03 18.67
CA PRO A 152 -4.05 8.68 19.35
C PRO A 152 -3.36 7.52 18.62
N LEU A 153 -2.02 7.54 18.60
CA LEU A 153 -1.21 6.50 17.98
C LEU A 153 -1.59 5.08 18.48
N SER A 154 -1.97 4.97 19.75
CA SER A 154 -2.44 3.71 20.33
C SER A 154 -3.67 3.13 19.64
N ALA A 155 -4.62 3.98 19.26
CA ALA A 155 -5.82 3.56 18.53
C ALA A 155 -5.49 3.19 17.08
N LEU A 156 -4.58 3.93 16.41
CA LEU A 156 -4.10 3.57 15.06
C LEU A 156 -3.40 2.21 15.05
N ILE A 157 -2.53 1.95 16.02
CA ILE A 157 -1.83 0.66 16.14
C ILE A 157 -2.83 -0.47 16.42
N GLU A 158 -3.80 -0.28 17.32
CA GLU A 158 -4.80 -1.31 17.60
C GLU A 158 -5.68 -1.59 16.38
N GLU A 159 -6.09 -0.57 15.61
CA GLU A 159 -6.85 -0.72 14.37
C GLU A 159 -6.09 -1.57 13.34
N VAL A 160 -4.77 -1.38 13.24
CA VAL A 160 -3.90 -2.14 12.34
C VAL A 160 -3.67 -3.57 12.82
N VAL A 161 -3.56 -3.80 14.12
CA VAL A 161 -3.24 -5.11 14.71
C VAL A 161 -4.46 -6.00 14.88
N ALA A 162 -5.62 -5.42 15.18
CA ALA A 162 -6.85 -6.17 15.50
C ALA A 162 -7.24 -7.23 14.46
N PRO A 163 -7.17 -6.98 13.14
CA PRO A 163 -7.49 -7.99 12.12
C PRO A 163 -6.60 -9.23 12.19
N HIS A 164 -5.37 -9.10 12.68
CA HIS A 164 -4.34 -10.13 12.65
C HIS A 164 -4.24 -10.98 13.94
N ARG A 165 -4.95 -10.62 15.02
CA ARG A 165 -4.86 -11.31 16.33
C ARG A 165 -5.29 -12.77 16.30
N ASN A 166 -6.05 -13.21 15.30
CA ASN A 166 -6.61 -14.57 15.23
C ASN A 166 -5.88 -15.50 14.24
N PHE A 167 -4.71 -15.14 13.75
CA PHE A 167 -3.97 -15.90 12.73
C PHE A 167 -2.95 -16.90 13.31
N GLY A 168 -3.06 -17.26 14.60
CA GLY A 168 -2.20 -18.29 15.23
C GLY A 168 -0.84 -17.77 15.68
N VAL A 169 -0.56 -16.49 15.49
CA VAL A 169 0.65 -15.79 15.96
C VAL A 169 0.27 -14.85 17.09
N SER A 170 1.06 -14.83 18.16
CA SER A 170 0.88 -13.91 19.29
C SER A 170 1.38 -12.51 18.92
N ILE A 171 0.52 -11.49 18.97
CA ILE A 171 0.90 -10.10 18.72
C ILE A 171 0.90 -9.35 20.04
N ASN A 172 2.09 -8.92 20.47
CA ASN A 172 2.28 -8.09 21.65
C ASN A 172 2.45 -6.64 21.25
N VAL A 173 1.68 -5.75 21.88
CA VAL A 173 1.77 -4.31 21.67
C VAL A 173 2.25 -3.67 22.96
N ASP A 174 3.36 -2.94 22.90
CA ASP A 174 3.96 -2.24 24.05
C ASP A 174 4.20 -0.77 23.71
N MET A 175 3.61 0.11 24.52
CA MET A 175 3.66 1.56 24.30
C MET A 175 3.63 2.30 25.63
N PRO A 176 4.33 3.44 25.76
CA PRO A 176 4.18 4.32 26.89
C PRO A 176 2.74 4.89 27.00
N PRO A 177 2.29 5.29 28.19
CA PRO A 177 1.04 6.02 28.36
C PRO A 177 1.10 7.40 27.67
N ALA A 178 -0.08 7.97 27.37
CA ALA A 178 -0.23 9.28 26.73
C ALA A 178 0.34 9.37 25.29
N ALA A 179 -0.15 8.50 24.42
CA ALA A 179 0.22 8.46 22.99
C ALA A 179 -0.01 9.80 22.27
N PRO A 180 0.89 10.19 21.36
CA PRO A 180 0.70 11.37 20.51
C PRO A 180 -0.55 11.20 19.65
N VAL A 181 -1.19 12.33 19.34
CA VAL A 181 -2.44 12.38 18.58
C VAL A 181 -2.10 12.87 17.16
N GLY A 182 -2.36 12.04 16.16
CA GLY A 182 -2.16 12.35 14.75
C GLY A 182 -3.47 12.31 13.98
N ALA A 183 -3.44 12.74 12.73
CA ALA A 183 -4.57 12.58 11.83
C ALA A 183 -4.74 11.10 11.47
N ARG A 184 -5.98 10.62 11.37
CA ARG A 184 -6.30 9.30 10.82
C ARG A 184 -5.96 9.26 9.33
N ASN A 185 -4.70 9.00 9.04
CA ASN A 185 -4.16 9.01 7.68
C ASN A 185 -4.25 7.61 7.06
N PRO A 186 -5.01 7.42 5.95
CA PRO A 186 -5.11 6.14 5.27
C PRO A 186 -3.75 5.57 4.84
N ALA A 187 -2.81 6.43 4.45
CA ALA A 187 -1.47 5.99 4.07
C ALA A 187 -0.70 5.36 5.24
N ILE A 188 -0.88 5.90 6.47
CA ILE A 188 -0.28 5.33 7.68
C ILE A 188 -0.94 3.98 8.01
N LEU A 189 -2.27 3.91 8.00
CA LEU A 189 -3.02 2.68 8.30
C LEU A 189 -2.66 1.55 7.33
N TYR A 190 -2.69 1.81 6.02
CA TYR A 190 -2.33 0.81 5.00
C TYR A 190 -0.86 0.45 5.04
N GLY A 191 0.01 1.44 5.25
CA GLY A 191 1.44 1.21 5.35
C GLY A 191 1.80 0.33 6.54
N LEU A 192 1.35 0.67 7.74
CA LEU A 192 1.56 -0.13 8.95
C LEU A 192 0.87 -1.49 8.85
N GLY A 193 -0.36 -1.55 8.27
CA GLY A 193 -1.09 -2.79 8.03
C GLY A 193 -0.29 -3.80 7.22
N ASN A 194 0.27 -3.37 6.09
CA ASN A 194 1.15 -4.22 5.27
C ASN A 194 2.41 -4.70 6.01
N LEU A 195 2.99 -3.84 6.89
CA LEU A 195 4.15 -4.25 7.69
C LEU A 195 3.78 -5.30 8.73
N VAL A 196 2.64 -5.13 9.43
CA VAL A 196 2.12 -6.09 10.42
C VAL A 196 1.74 -7.40 9.73
N GLU A 197 1.03 -7.36 8.59
CA GLU A 197 0.69 -8.54 7.79
C GLU A 197 1.94 -9.33 7.41
N ASN A 198 2.97 -8.65 6.89
CA ASN A 198 4.24 -9.29 6.58
C ASN A 198 4.92 -9.90 7.82
N ALA A 199 4.92 -9.21 8.96
CA ALA A 199 5.48 -9.74 10.20
C ALA A 199 4.75 -11.02 10.63
N VAL A 200 3.41 -11.04 10.60
CA VAL A 200 2.58 -12.22 10.92
C VAL A 200 2.82 -13.37 9.95
N ASP A 201 2.94 -13.09 8.65
CA ASP A 201 3.19 -14.09 7.61
C ASP A 201 4.54 -14.81 7.75
N PHE A 202 5.53 -14.15 8.34
CA PHE A 202 6.90 -14.68 8.49
C PHE A 202 7.25 -15.09 9.91
N ALA A 203 6.49 -14.67 10.92
CA ALA A 203 6.70 -15.06 12.31
C ALA A 203 6.56 -16.57 12.51
N HIS A 204 7.30 -17.11 13.48
CA HIS A 204 7.10 -18.46 13.97
C HIS A 204 5.98 -18.52 15.03
N GLU A 205 6.06 -17.67 16.03
CA GLU A 205 5.12 -17.66 17.18
C GLU A 205 4.73 -16.25 17.60
N ARG A 206 5.59 -15.25 17.37
CA ARG A 206 5.44 -13.93 18.00
C ARG A 206 5.79 -12.78 17.08
N VAL A 207 4.92 -11.75 17.14
CA VAL A 207 5.17 -10.41 16.59
C VAL A 207 5.13 -9.41 17.74
N GLU A 208 6.07 -8.50 17.79
CA GLU A 208 6.14 -7.41 18.76
C GLU A 208 5.99 -6.09 18.03
N VAL A 209 5.04 -5.29 18.47
CA VAL A 209 4.82 -3.92 17.99
C VAL A 209 5.10 -2.98 19.15
N THR A 210 6.16 -2.21 19.04
CA THR A 210 6.50 -1.20 20.06
C THR A 210 6.41 0.18 19.47
N ALA A 211 5.98 1.14 20.27
CA ALA A 211 6.01 2.54 19.86
C ALA A 211 6.68 3.37 20.96
N ASP A 212 7.42 4.36 20.53
CA ASP A 212 8.08 5.33 21.41
C ASP A 212 8.02 6.73 20.77
N TRP A 213 8.11 7.76 21.59
CA TRP A 213 8.05 9.14 21.14
C TRP A 213 8.80 10.09 22.05
N THR A 214 9.34 11.12 21.43
CA THR A 214 9.98 12.24 22.10
C THR A 214 9.22 13.55 21.78
N SER A 215 9.82 14.69 22.15
CA SER A 215 9.33 16.00 21.68
C SER A 215 9.41 16.17 20.15
N ASP A 216 10.34 15.46 19.52
CA ASP A 216 10.73 15.73 18.11
C ASP A 216 10.31 14.59 17.17
N ASP A 217 10.21 13.37 17.67
CA ASP A 217 10.00 12.17 16.87
C ASP A 217 8.88 11.28 17.42
N VAL A 218 8.26 10.53 16.51
CA VAL A 218 7.35 9.41 16.77
C VAL A 218 7.91 8.19 16.05
N ALA A 219 8.14 7.09 16.75
CA ALA A 219 8.68 5.86 16.19
C ALA A 219 7.74 4.67 16.46
N VAL A 220 7.56 3.82 15.46
CA VAL A 220 6.88 2.52 15.57
C VAL A 220 7.86 1.45 15.09
N VAL A 221 8.06 0.42 15.90
CA VAL A 221 8.93 -0.70 15.57
C VAL A 221 8.10 -1.97 15.54
N ILE A 222 8.14 -2.67 14.42
CA ILE A 222 7.47 -3.95 14.21
C ILE A 222 8.56 -5.00 14.06
N SER A 223 8.53 -6.03 14.89
CA SER A 223 9.52 -7.10 14.83
C SER A 223 8.86 -8.48 14.97
N ASP A 224 9.42 -9.46 14.29
CA ASP A 224 8.99 -10.87 14.33
C ASP A 224 10.10 -11.77 14.88
N ASP A 225 9.76 -13.04 15.08
CA ASP A 225 10.69 -14.11 15.48
C ASP A 225 10.97 -15.10 14.32
N GLY A 226 10.72 -14.68 13.10
CA GLY A 226 10.91 -15.48 11.90
C GLY A 226 12.38 -15.58 11.45
N PRO A 227 12.61 -15.97 10.19
CA PRO A 227 13.95 -16.15 9.65
C PRO A 227 14.74 -14.84 9.43
N GLY A 228 14.08 -13.68 9.53
CA GLY A 228 14.64 -12.40 9.17
C GLY A 228 14.76 -12.17 7.66
N PHE A 229 15.31 -11.03 7.28
CA PHE A 229 15.60 -10.69 5.89
C PHE A 229 16.86 -11.39 5.40
N ALA A 230 16.83 -11.90 4.18
CA ALA A 230 18.02 -12.45 3.56
C ALA A 230 19.03 -11.31 3.27
N PRO A 231 20.34 -11.51 3.52
CA PRO A 231 21.32 -10.45 3.33
C PRO A 231 21.32 -9.84 1.92
N GLU A 232 21.03 -10.65 0.89
CA GLU A 232 21.04 -10.22 -0.51
C GLU A 232 19.89 -9.28 -0.88
N ILE A 233 18.85 -9.21 -0.02
CA ILE A 233 17.66 -8.36 -0.27
C ILE A 233 17.56 -7.18 0.69
N LEU A 234 18.40 -7.14 1.75
CA LEU A 234 18.27 -6.15 2.82
C LEU A 234 18.36 -4.71 2.26
N ASP A 235 19.33 -4.46 1.39
CA ASP A 235 19.55 -3.15 0.75
C ASP A 235 18.48 -2.81 -0.30
N ARG A 236 17.67 -3.80 -0.69
CA ARG A 236 16.66 -3.66 -1.76
C ARG A 236 15.24 -3.81 -1.25
N ILE A 237 15.05 -3.95 0.07
CA ILE A 237 13.72 -4.00 0.66
C ILE A 237 13.01 -2.68 0.40
N GLY A 238 11.76 -2.78 -0.07
CA GLY A 238 10.98 -1.62 -0.48
C GLY A 238 11.13 -1.27 -1.96
N GLU A 239 11.94 -2.01 -2.75
CA GLU A 239 11.82 -2.00 -4.20
C GLU A 239 10.65 -2.91 -4.65
N PRO A 240 9.99 -2.60 -5.77
CA PRO A 240 8.92 -3.45 -6.29
C PRO A 240 9.44 -4.83 -6.71
N TYR A 241 8.65 -5.88 -6.41
CA TYR A 241 8.92 -7.27 -6.80
C TYR A 241 10.16 -7.94 -6.17
N VAL A 242 10.73 -7.38 -5.12
CA VAL A 242 11.79 -8.04 -4.36
C VAL A 242 11.22 -9.22 -3.60
N ARG A 243 11.73 -10.42 -3.87
CA ARG A 243 11.33 -11.67 -3.22
C ARG A 243 12.56 -12.45 -2.75
N SER A 244 12.47 -13.05 -1.57
CA SER A 244 13.46 -14.02 -1.14
C SER A 244 13.42 -15.27 -2.03
N SER A 245 14.60 -15.76 -2.44
CA SER A 245 14.74 -16.98 -3.26
C SER A 245 14.15 -18.24 -2.60
N LYS A 246 14.04 -18.27 -1.28
CA LYS A 246 13.42 -19.38 -0.52
C LYS A 246 11.92 -19.50 -0.78
N ARG A 247 11.20 -18.38 -0.90
CA ARG A 247 9.73 -18.37 -1.16
C ARG A 247 9.41 -18.89 -2.57
N ARG A 248 10.31 -18.72 -3.52
CA ARG A 248 10.14 -19.24 -4.90
C ARG A 248 10.08 -20.77 -4.94
N ARG A 249 10.71 -21.49 -4.00
CA ARG A 249 10.73 -22.95 -3.92
C ARG A 249 9.54 -23.57 -3.17
N MET A 250 8.85 -22.82 -2.32
CA MET A 250 7.68 -23.32 -1.56
C MET A 250 6.35 -23.21 -2.32
N ASN A 251 6.31 -22.47 -3.42
CA ASN A 251 5.08 -22.19 -4.20
C ASN A 251 4.79 -23.22 -5.31
N ILE A 252 5.03 -24.51 -5.09
CA ILE A 252 4.60 -25.58 -6.03
C ILE A 252 3.13 -26.02 -5.79
N GLY A 253 2.42 -25.39 -4.85
CA GLY A 253 1.01 -25.64 -4.55
C GLY A 253 0.19 -24.35 -4.49
N GLY A 254 -0.24 -23.89 -5.61
CA GLY A 254 -1.51 -23.25 -6.01
C GLY A 254 -2.22 -22.21 -5.12
N GLU A 255 -1.64 -21.57 -4.12
CA GLU A 255 -2.29 -20.48 -3.38
C GLU A 255 -1.61 -19.13 -3.60
N THR A 256 -2.43 -18.09 -3.71
CA THR A 256 -2.12 -16.70 -4.05
C THR A 256 -1.08 -16.08 -3.11
N THR A 257 0.17 -16.34 -3.40
CA THR A 257 1.29 -15.74 -2.69
C THR A 257 1.52 -14.34 -3.22
N GLY A 258 1.49 -13.36 -2.33
CA GLY A 258 1.61 -11.95 -2.63
C GLY A 258 2.70 -11.63 -3.67
N LEU A 259 2.44 -10.65 -4.53
CA LEU A 259 3.26 -10.24 -5.67
C LEU A 259 4.66 -9.70 -5.28
N GLY A 260 5.02 -9.67 -4.00
CA GLY A 260 6.24 -9.05 -3.49
C GLY A 260 6.16 -7.52 -3.49
N LEU A 261 4.94 -7.00 -3.46
CA LEU A 261 4.65 -5.56 -3.47
C LEU A 261 4.38 -4.99 -2.07
N GLY A 262 4.13 -5.83 -1.05
CA GLY A 262 3.72 -5.38 0.27
C GLY A 262 4.68 -4.36 0.89
N PHE A 263 5.99 -4.68 0.95
CA PHE A 263 6.98 -3.75 1.47
C PHE A 263 7.16 -2.49 0.62
N PHE A 264 7.05 -2.61 -0.71
CA PHE A 264 7.09 -1.44 -1.60
C PHE A 264 5.91 -0.51 -1.36
N ILE A 265 4.69 -1.07 -1.24
CA ILE A 265 3.47 -0.31 -0.95
C ILE A 265 3.60 0.35 0.43
N ALA A 266 3.98 -0.41 1.46
CA ALA A 266 4.17 0.10 2.81
C ALA A 266 5.16 1.26 2.83
N LYS A 267 6.34 1.09 2.24
CA LYS A 267 7.38 2.12 2.15
C LYS A 267 6.87 3.36 1.45
N THR A 268 6.28 3.20 0.25
CA THR A 268 5.79 4.33 -0.54
C THR A 268 4.73 5.14 0.21
N LEU A 269 3.78 4.47 0.87
CA LEU A 269 2.70 5.12 1.61
C LEU A 269 3.22 5.84 2.86
N LEU A 270 4.09 5.19 3.62
CA LEU A 270 4.65 5.75 4.85
C LEU A 270 5.62 6.91 4.55
N GLU A 271 6.48 6.82 3.53
CA GLU A 271 7.33 7.93 3.08
C GLU A 271 6.50 9.12 2.61
N ARG A 272 5.40 8.91 1.90
CA ARG A 272 4.46 10.00 1.53
C ARG A 272 3.78 10.64 2.74
N SER A 273 3.65 9.94 3.85
CA SER A 273 3.15 10.50 5.12
C SER A 273 4.23 11.23 5.93
N GLY A 274 5.45 11.34 5.40
CA GLY A 274 6.60 11.99 6.07
C GLY A 274 7.44 11.05 6.93
N ALA A 275 7.24 9.73 6.84
CA ALA A 275 8.04 8.76 7.57
C ALA A 275 9.36 8.43 6.88
N THR A 276 10.32 7.97 7.69
CA THR A 276 11.52 7.23 7.24
C THR A 276 11.41 5.78 7.72
N LEU A 277 11.88 4.83 6.89
CA LEU A 277 11.84 3.41 7.22
C LEU A 277 13.25 2.82 7.21
N ASP A 278 13.55 2.07 8.27
CA ASP A 278 14.77 1.28 8.40
C ASP A 278 14.42 -0.21 8.53
N PHE A 279 15.15 -1.05 7.80
CA PHE A 279 14.97 -2.51 7.79
C PHE A 279 16.24 -3.18 8.33
N GLU A 280 16.10 -4.00 9.33
CA GLU A 280 17.23 -4.72 9.94
C GLU A 280 16.81 -6.11 10.41
N ASN A 281 17.78 -6.94 10.79
CA ASN A 281 17.53 -8.22 11.45
C ASN A 281 17.88 -8.10 12.94
N ARG A 282 17.19 -8.89 13.78
CA ARG A 282 17.55 -9.01 15.22
C ARG A 282 19.02 -9.47 15.35
N VAL A 283 19.66 -8.97 16.39
CA VAL A 283 21.06 -9.32 16.69
C VAL A 283 21.11 -10.73 17.29
N PHE A 284 22.04 -11.55 16.80
CA PHE A 284 22.30 -12.89 17.36
C PHE A 284 22.47 -12.82 18.89
N PRO A 285 21.88 -13.76 19.69
CA PRO A 285 21.31 -15.05 19.30
C PRO A 285 19.87 -15.02 18.79
N ASP A 286 19.16 -13.91 18.91
CA ASP A 286 17.79 -13.77 18.45
C ASP A 286 17.72 -13.79 16.92
N ARG A 287 16.55 -14.19 16.41
CA ARG A 287 16.27 -14.18 14.99
C ARG A 287 14.98 -13.40 14.75
N GLY A 288 14.84 -12.87 13.52
CA GLY A 288 13.63 -12.17 13.10
C GLY A 288 13.97 -10.91 12.32
N ALA A 289 12.97 -10.37 11.65
CA ALA A 289 13.07 -9.07 11.00
C ALA A 289 12.64 -7.97 11.96
N VAL A 290 13.18 -6.78 11.74
CA VAL A 290 12.82 -5.56 12.47
C VAL A 290 12.61 -4.46 11.45
N VAL A 291 11.45 -3.83 11.49
CA VAL A 291 11.11 -2.67 10.68
C VAL A 291 10.86 -1.49 11.60
N LYS A 292 11.62 -0.42 11.42
CA LYS A 292 11.48 0.83 12.18
C LYS A 292 10.88 1.88 11.28
N VAL A 293 9.79 2.47 11.72
CA VAL A 293 9.11 3.58 11.03
C VAL A 293 9.19 4.79 11.93
N ARG A 294 9.72 5.90 11.41
CA ARG A 294 9.91 7.14 12.19
C ARG A 294 9.35 8.33 11.45
N TRP A 295 8.59 9.13 12.15
CA TRP A 295 8.09 10.44 11.71
C TRP A 295 8.70 11.53 12.55
N GLY A 296 8.92 12.71 11.96
CA GLY A 296 9.00 13.93 12.76
C GLY A 296 7.66 14.16 13.45
N ARG A 297 7.67 14.58 14.72
CA ARG A 297 6.42 14.76 15.48
C ARG A 297 5.45 15.73 14.81
N SER A 298 5.97 16.81 14.25
CA SER A 298 5.19 17.78 13.47
C SER A 298 4.54 17.20 12.22
N ASP A 299 5.16 16.19 11.59
CA ASP A 299 4.63 15.55 10.39
C ASP A 299 3.54 14.53 10.75
N PHE A 300 3.72 13.81 11.87
CA PHE A 300 2.72 12.88 12.39
C PHE A 300 1.46 13.60 12.90
N GLU A 301 1.61 14.70 13.64
CA GLU A 301 0.51 15.48 14.23
C GLU A 301 -0.13 16.45 13.21
N ARG A 302 0.38 16.54 11.97
CA ARG A 302 -0.14 17.46 10.94
C ARG A 302 -1.54 17.05 10.50
N PRO A 303 -2.54 17.97 10.50
CA PRO A 303 -3.86 17.70 9.97
C PRO A 303 -3.82 17.38 8.47
N LEU A 304 -4.63 16.43 8.01
CA LEU A 304 -4.80 16.15 6.59
C LEU A 304 -5.41 17.38 5.89
N GLY A 305 -4.73 17.93 4.88
CA GLY A 305 -5.24 19.06 4.09
C GLY A 305 -4.31 20.26 3.93
N PHE A 306 -3.19 20.30 4.63
CA PHE A 306 -2.15 21.31 4.40
C PHE A 306 -1.03 20.70 3.54
N ALA A 307 -1.16 20.81 2.21
CA ALA A 307 -0.03 20.67 1.33
C ALA A 307 0.98 21.77 1.67
N ALA A 308 2.24 21.41 1.93
CA ALA A 308 3.30 22.40 2.04
C ALA A 308 3.37 23.19 0.72
N SER A 309 3.11 24.48 0.80
CA SER A 309 3.28 25.46 -0.28
C SER A 309 4.75 25.67 -0.59
#